data_4b922b05d98a04a2f3a729d824055c3a
#
_entry.id   4b922b05d98a04a2f3a729d824055c3a
#
_cell.length_a   1.000
_cell.length_b   1.000
_cell.length_c   1.000
_cell.angle_alpha   90.00
_cell.angle_beta   90.00
_cell.angle_gamma   90.00
#
_symmetry.space_group_name_H-M   'P 1'
#
loop_
_entity.id
_entity.type
_entity.pdbx_description
1 polymer ?
#
loop_
_entity_poly.entity_id
_entity_poly.type
_entity_poly.pdbx_seq_one_letter_code
_entity_poly.pdbx_strand_id
1 'polypeptide(L)'
;MGQINVAIIGVGNCASALVQGVNKYKEAEGDKQIPGIMNNELGGYSVGDLNIVAAFDVDEDKVGKDLSEAIFTNNNNALKFYDVPKTGLKVDRGMTHDGLGKYLSTMIKKAPGSTSDIVNILKERKVDVVINYLPVGSEQATKWYVEQVLAAKCAFVNCIPVFIAKEDYWQKRFKEAGVPVVGDDIKSQVGATIVHRVLARLFQDRGVKIDNTYQLNFGGNTDFFNMLERERLLSKKISKTNAVKSQLEQEIDSDNIHIGPSDHVPWLSLIHISEPTRPLYIS
;
A
#
# COMPACT_ATOMS: atom_id res chain seq x y z
N MET A 1 -22.14 5.83 13.35
CA MET A 1 -21.05 6.84 13.30
C MET A 1 -21.05 7.51 11.93
N GLY A 2 -20.27 8.58 11.69
CA GLY A 2 -20.22 9.25 10.38
C GLY A 2 -19.37 8.47 9.38
N GLN A 3 -19.46 8.81 8.09
CA GLN A 3 -18.59 8.31 7.05
C GLN A 3 -17.15 8.82 7.22
N ILE A 4 -16.17 8.03 6.80
CA ILE A 4 -14.75 8.40 6.74
C ILE A 4 -14.41 8.69 5.28
N ASN A 5 -14.07 9.93 4.97
CA ASN A 5 -13.66 10.35 3.63
C ASN A 5 -12.19 10.02 3.40
N VAL A 6 -11.93 9.20 2.40
CA VAL A 6 -10.61 8.66 2.07
C VAL A 6 -10.09 9.23 0.76
N ALA A 7 -8.83 9.65 0.75
CA ALA A 7 -8.08 9.94 -0.47
C ALA A 7 -7.01 8.88 -0.74
N ILE A 8 -6.77 8.58 -2.01
CA ILE A 8 -5.78 7.58 -2.45
C ILE A 8 -4.69 8.28 -3.26
N ILE A 9 -3.42 8.03 -2.92
CA ILE A 9 -2.25 8.43 -3.70
C ILE A 9 -1.67 7.18 -4.37
N GLY A 10 -1.67 7.16 -5.70
CA GLY A 10 -1.27 6.00 -6.51
C GLY A 10 -2.44 5.04 -6.78
N VAL A 11 -3.01 5.12 -7.98
CA VAL A 11 -4.14 4.29 -8.44
C VAL A 11 -3.60 3.03 -9.13
N GLY A 12 -2.76 2.28 -8.41
CA GLY A 12 -2.17 1.01 -8.86
C GLY A 12 -2.99 -0.21 -8.42
N ASN A 13 -2.34 -1.38 -8.40
CA ASN A 13 -2.94 -2.65 -8.00
C ASN A 13 -3.53 -2.64 -6.59
N CYS A 14 -2.83 -2.02 -5.62
CA CYS A 14 -3.33 -1.93 -4.25
C CYS A 14 -4.59 -1.06 -4.17
N ALA A 15 -4.63 0.06 -4.88
CA ALA A 15 -5.83 0.89 -4.97
C ALA A 15 -6.98 0.14 -5.64
N SER A 16 -6.71 -0.63 -6.71
CA SER A 16 -7.70 -1.49 -7.37
C SER A 16 -8.31 -2.48 -6.37
N ALA A 17 -7.49 -3.17 -5.59
CA ALA A 17 -7.96 -4.10 -4.57
C ALA A 17 -8.78 -3.40 -3.48
N LEU A 18 -8.33 -2.23 -2.99
CA LEU A 18 -9.06 -1.47 -1.97
C LEU A 18 -10.43 -1.01 -2.48
N VAL A 19 -10.49 -0.39 -3.66
CA VAL A 19 -11.74 0.13 -4.23
C VAL A 19 -12.74 -0.99 -4.47
N GLN A 20 -12.30 -2.12 -5.02
CA GLN A 20 -13.12 -3.32 -5.18
C GLN A 20 -13.58 -3.85 -3.81
N GLY A 21 -12.67 -3.93 -2.84
CA GLY A 21 -12.96 -4.42 -1.49
C GLY A 21 -13.98 -3.58 -0.75
N VAL A 22 -13.84 -2.25 -0.77
CA VAL A 22 -14.81 -1.34 -0.16
C VAL A 22 -16.21 -1.55 -0.76
N ASN A 23 -16.31 -1.65 -2.09
CA ASN A 23 -17.61 -1.88 -2.73
C ASN A 23 -18.19 -3.27 -2.48
N LYS A 24 -17.34 -4.31 -2.39
CA LYS A 24 -17.77 -5.69 -2.14
C LYS A 24 -18.26 -5.92 -0.71
N TYR A 25 -17.54 -5.34 0.26
CA TYR A 25 -17.75 -5.61 1.67
C TYR A 25 -18.51 -4.50 2.41
N LYS A 26 -19.04 -3.49 1.70
CA LYS A 26 -19.78 -2.38 2.31
C LYS A 26 -20.99 -2.79 3.17
N GLU A 27 -21.56 -3.97 2.90
CA GLU A 27 -22.69 -4.53 3.62
C GLU A 27 -22.27 -5.62 4.62
N ALA A 28 -20.95 -5.73 4.88
CA ALA A 28 -20.41 -6.67 5.84
C ALA A 28 -20.72 -6.22 7.27
N GLU A 29 -21.65 -6.89 7.92
CA GLU A 29 -22.10 -6.59 9.28
C GLU A 29 -22.09 -7.84 10.17
N GLY A 30 -22.08 -7.61 11.50
CA GLY A 30 -22.21 -8.63 12.52
C GLY A 30 -20.91 -9.42 12.81
N ASP A 31 -21.03 -10.44 13.66
CA ASP A 31 -19.90 -11.20 14.21
C ASP A 31 -19.41 -12.36 13.33
N LYS A 32 -20.06 -12.59 12.19
CA LYS A 32 -19.63 -13.67 11.28
C LYS A 32 -18.33 -13.30 10.61
N GLN A 33 -17.34 -14.19 10.69
CA GLN A 33 -16.11 -14.03 9.93
C GLN A 33 -16.40 -14.05 8.42
N ILE A 34 -16.07 -12.97 7.75
CA ILE A 34 -16.24 -12.83 6.30
C ILE A 34 -14.87 -13.05 5.66
N PRO A 35 -14.70 -14.06 4.78
CA PRO A 35 -13.46 -14.27 4.07
C PRO A 35 -13.05 -13.01 3.27
N GLY A 36 -11.82 -12.55 3.49
CA GLY A 36 -11.28 -11.36 2.82
C GLY A 36 -11.13 -10.14 3.73
N ILE A 37 -11.81 -10.08 4.87
CA ILE A 37 -11.63 -9.03 5.89
C ILE A 37 -11.29 -9.65 7.24
N MET A 38 -10.41 -8.99 7.99
CA MET A 38 -9.99 -9.47 9.31
C MET A 38 -10.99 -9.10 10.41
N ASN A 39 -11.60 -7.93 10.28
CA ASN A 39 -12.57 -7.41 11.23
C ASN A 39 -13.72 -6.77 10.45
N ASN A 40 -14.96 -7.11 10.75
CA ASN A 40 -16.13 -6.48 10.15
C ASN A 40 -16.31 -5.06 10.66
N GLU A 41 -15.95 -4.84 11.91
CA GLU A 41 -15.99 -3.55 12.58
C GLU A 41 -14.69 -3.30 13.33
N LEU A 42 -14.18 -2.07 13.28
CA LEU A 42 -13.01 -1.63 14.01
C LEU A 42 -13.25 -0.20 14.55
N GLY A 43 -13.22 -0.05 15.87
CA GLY A 43 -13.42 1.25 16.51
C GLY A 43 -14.81 1.86 16.25
N GLY A 44 -15.83 1.03 15.99
CA GLY A 44 -17.18 1.44 15.68
C GLY A 44 -17.41 1.83 14.22
N TYR A 45 -16.46 1.54 13.33
CA TYR A 45 -16.56 1.73 11.89
C TYR A 45 -16.53 0.39 11.16
N SER A 46 -17.37 0.27 10.15
CA SER A 46 -17.41 -0.85 9.19
C SER A 46 -16.76 -0.46 7.87
N VAL A 47 -16.60 -1.45 6.98
CA VAL A 47 -16.11 -1.17 5.61
C VAL A 47 -17.07 -0.23 4.86
N GLY A 48 -18.38 -0.31 5.16
CA GLY A 48 -19.41 0.54 4.55
C GLY A 48 -19.32 2.02 4.91
N ASP A 49 -18.60 2.35 5.99
CA ASP A 49 -18.38 3.75 6.40
C ASP A 49 -17.24 4.42 5.62
N LEU A 50 -16.47 3.67 4.82
CA LEU A 50 -15.39 4.22 4.00
C LEU A 50 -15.95 4.82 2.70
N ASN A 51 -15.67 6.10 2.49
CA ASN A 51 -16.07 6.84 1.30
C ASN A 51 -14.84 7.38 0.55
N ILE A 52 -14.54 6.84 -0.63
CA ILE A 52 -13.39 7.30 -1.42
C ILE A 52 -13.81 8.56 -2.18
N VAL A 53 -13.23 9.70 -1.82
CA VAL A 53 -13.62 11.02 -2.33
C VAL A 53 -12.53 11.71 -3.16
N ALA A 54 -11.28 11.22 -3.11
CA ALA A 54 -10.19 11.74 -3.91
C ALA A 54 -9.23 10.62 -4.33
N ALA A 55 -8.64 10.75 -5.52
CA ALA A 55 -7.62 9.82 -6.01
C ALA A 55 -6.63 10.58 -6.89
N PHE A 56 -5.34 10.30 -6.71
CA PHE A 56 -4.25 10.98 -7.41
C PHE A 56 -3.34 9.95 -8.09
N ASP A 57 -3.04 10.19 -9.37
CA ASP A 57 -2.07 9.39 -10.12
C ASP A 57 -1.30 10.27 -11.11
N VAL A 58 -0.27 9.73 -11.74
CA VAL A 58 0.56 10.42 -12.75
C VAL A 58 0.42 9.80 -14.14
N ASP A 59 -0.20 8.63 -14.25
CA ASP A 59 -0.39 7.88 -15.48
C ASP A 59 -1.43 8.54 -16.39
N GLU A 60 -1.06 8.81 -17.67
CA GLU A 60 -1.97 9.42 -18.66
C GLU A 60 -3.20 8.55 -18.92
N ASP A 61 -3.10 7.22 -18.73
CA ASP A 61 -4.21 6.29 -18.91
C ASP A 61 -5.21 6.31 -17.75
N LYS A 62 -4.89 6.99 -16.64
CA LYS A 62 -5.71 7.06 -15.43
C LYS A 62 -6.22 8.45 -15.12
N VAL A 63 -5.37 9.46 -15.26
CA VAL A 63 -5.72 10.86 -14.96
C VAL A 63 -6.89 11.33 -15.81
N GLY A 64 -7.92 11.89 -15.15
CA GLY A 64 -9.16 12.36 -15.78
C GLY A 64 -10.22 11.28 -15.99
N LYS A 65 -9.90 9.98 -15.86
CA LYS A 65 -10.88 8.89 -15.90
C LYS A 65 -11.62 8.75 -14.57
N ASP A 66 -12.80 8.15 -14.62
CA ASP A 66 -13.52 7.71 -13.41
C ASP A 66 -12.68 6.67 -12.68
N LEU A 67 -12.68 6.73 -11.34
CA LEU A 67 -11.89 5.82 -10.52
C LEU A 67 -12.25 4.35 -10.79
N SER A 68 -13.54 4.03 -11.05
CA SER A 68 -14.00 2.68 -11.40
C SER A 68 -13.37 2.13 -12.68
N GLU A 69 -12.96 3.01 -13.60
CA GLU A 69 -12.28 2.66 -14.85
C GLU A 69 -10.75 2.65 -14.65
N ALA A 70 -10.22 3.67 -13.96
CA ALA A 70 -8.80 3.86 -13.75
C ALA A 70 -8.12 2.70 -13.02
N ILE A 71 -8.82 2.06 -12.07
CA ILE A 71 -8.32 0.89 -11.31
C ILE A 71 -8.12 -0.36 -12.17
N PHE A 72 -8.63 -0.40 -13.41
CA PHE A 72 -8.53 -1.52 -14.35
C PHE A 72 -7.76 -1.17 -15.63
N THR A 73 -6.99 -0.08 -15.64
CA THR A 73 -6.14 0.25 -16.80
C THR A 73 -5.06 -0.82 -17.04
N ASN A 74 -4.51 -0.86 -18.25
CA ASN A 74 -3.57 -1.89 -18.71
C ASN A 74 -2.34 -2.12 -17.82
N ASN A 75 -1.90 -1.09 -17.07
CA ASN A 75 -0.77 -1.21 -16.15
C ASN A 75 -1.15 -1.87 -14.82
N ASN A 76 -2.46 -2.01 -14.53
CA ASN A 76 -2.97 -2.69 -13.37
C ASN A 76 -3.33 -4.14 -13.76
N ASN A 77 -2.72 -5.10 -13.10
CA ASN A 77 -2.98 -6.53 -13.28
C ASN A 77 -3.60 -7.19 -12.05
N ALA A 78 -4.18 -6.39 -11.15
CA ALA A 78 -5.00 -6.89 -10.06
C ALA A 78 -6.23 -7.64 -10.61
N LEU A 79 -6.55 -8.78 -9.98
CA LEU A 79 -7.73 -9.53 -10.39
C LEU A 79 -8.99 -8.69 -10.20
N LYS A 80 -9.86 -8.72 -11.19
CA LYS A 80 -11.20 -8.19 -11.06
C LYS A 80 -12.08 -9.21 -10.32
N PHE A 81 -12.34 -8.94 -9.05
CA PHE A 81 -13.17 -9.80 -8.18
C PHE A 81 -14.51 -9.15 -7.79
N TYR A 82 -14.72 -7.89 -8.21
CA TYR A 82 -15.95 -7.15 -8.01
C TYR A 82 -16.16 -6.12 -9.14
N ASP A 83 -17.40 -6.01 -9.62
CA ASP A 83 -17.79 -4.96 -10.57
C ASP A 83 -18.07 -3.66 -9.82
N VAL A 84 -17.09 -2.76 -9.85
CA VAL A 84 -17.21 -1.46 -9.20
C VAL A 84 -18.14 -0.57 -10.02
N PRO A 85 -19.26 -0.10 -9.47
CA PRO A 85 -20.14 0.82 -10.17
C PRO A 85 -19.41 2.15 -10.43
N LYS A 86 -19.90 2.91 -11.44
CA LYS A 86 -19.34 4.23 -11.74
C LYS A 86 -19.37 5.12 -10.50
N THR A 87 -18.18 5.61 -10.11
CA THR A 87 -18.01 6.37 -8.87
C THR A 87 -18.35 7.86 -9.02
N GLY A 88 -18.27 8.39 -10.24
CA GLY A 88 -18.33 9.83 -10.49
C GLY A 88 -17.06 10.60 -10.06
N LEU A 89 -16.09 9.90 -9.45
CA LEU A 89 -14.83 10.46 -9.00
C LEU A 89 -13.78 10.35 -10.10
N LYS A 90 -13.29 11.47 -10.61
CA LYS A 90 -12.17 11.50 -11.54
C LYS A 90 -10.85 11.45 -10.79
N VAL A 91 -9.88 10.74 -11.37
CA VAL A 91 -8.50 10.72 -10.88
C VAL A 91 -7.82 12.04 -11.22
N ASP A 92 -7.32 12.72 -10.19
CA ASP A 92 -6.62 14.00 -10.32
C ASP A 92 -5.13 13.77 -10.62
N ARG A 93 -4.49 14.75 -11.31
CA ARG A 93 -3.06 14.72 -11.65
C ARG A 93 -2.21 14.91 -10.40
N GLY A 94 -1.49 13.87 -9.99
CA GLY A 94 -0.58 13.87 -8.84
C GLY A 94 0.83 14.38 -9.14
N MET A 95 1.67 14.45 -8.09
CA MET A 95 3.09 14.77 -8.20
C MET A 95 3.91 13.51 -8.54
N THR A 96 4.88 13.64 -9.44
CA THR A 96 5.71 12.50 -9.86
C THR A 96 6.98 12.35 -9.02
N HIS A 97 7.80 13.40 -8.93
CA HIS A 97 9.16 13.35 -8.36
C HIS A 97 9.90 12.05 -8.78
N ASP A 98 10.33 11.23 -7.79
CA ASP A 98 10.98 9.93 -7.96
C ASP A 98 10.00 8.75 -8.01
N GLY A 99 8.68 9.01 -8.14
CA GLY A 99 7.63 7.99 -8.04
C GLY A 99 7.72 6.86 -9.06
N LEU A 100 8.20 7.13 -10.29
CA LEU A 100 8.25 6.11 -11.33
C LEU A 100 9.57 5.31 -11.39
N GLY A 101 10.71 5.94 -11.05
CA GLY A 101 12.02 5.32 -11.20
C GLY A 101 12.34 4.94 -12.65
N LYS A 102 13.44 4.19 -12.81
CA LYS A 102 14.00 3.85 -14.13
C LYS A 102 13.08 2.93 -14.94
N TYR A 103 12.58 1.88 -14.32
CA TYR A 103 11.84 0.83 -15.03
C TYR A 103 10.38 1.24 -15.27
N LEU A 104 9.67 1.73 -14.27
CA LEU A 104 8.26 2.13 -14.47
C LEU A 104 8.11 3.27 -15.46
N SER A 105 9.10 4.17 -15.58
CA SER A 105 9.09 5.25 -16.57
C SER A 105 9.11 4.76 -18.04
N THR A 106 9.45 3.49 -18.28
CA THR A 106 9.38 2.88 -19.63
C THR A 106 7.98 2.39 -19.98
N MET A 107 7.13 2.14 -18.97
CA MET A 107 5.77 1.61 -19.14
C MET A 107 4.70 2.67 -18.93
N ILE A 108 4.93 3.58 -17.99
CA ILE A 108 3.95 4.58 -17.56
C ILE A 108 4.30 5.92 -18.20
N LYS A 109 3.44 6.40 -19.05
CA LYS A 109 3.54 7.71 -19.63
C LYS A 109 2.84 8.72 -18.74
N LYS A 110 3.53 9.82 -18.43
CA LYS A 110 2.98 10.83 -17.53
C LYS A 110 1.88 11.62 -18.21
N ALA A 111 0.76 11.78 -17.51
CA ALA A 111 -0.30 12.67 -17.94
C ALA A 111 0.24 14.10 -18.14
N PRO A 112 -0.20 14.81 -19.19
CA PRO A 112 0.18 16.20 -19.41
C PRO A 112 -0.39 17.14 -18.33
N GLY A 113 0.13 18.34 -18.26
CA GLY A 113 -0.32 19.37 -17.34
C GLY A 113 0.44 19.41 -16.02
N SER A 114 0.06 20.35 -15.17
CA SER A 114 0.62 20.55 -13.84
C SER A 114 0.01 19.62 -12.81
N THR A 115 0.70 19.42 -11.70
CA THR A 115 0.13 18.77 -10.50
C THR A 115 -1.08 19.57 -10.02
N SER A 116 -2.15 18.86 -9.69
CA SER A 116 -3.35 19.47 -9.10
C SER A 116 -3.05 20.09 -7.73
N ASP A 117 -3.85 21.05 -7.30
CA ASP A 117 -3.75 21.60 -5.95
C ASP A 117 -4.27 20.60 -4.92
N ILE A 118 -3.34 19.72 -4.47
CA ILE A 118 -3.65 18.62 -3.56
C ILE A 118 -4.28 19.13 -2.26
N VAL A 119 -3.71 20.20 -1.67
CA VAL A 119 -4.19 20.74 -0.39
C VAL A 119 -5.64 21.22 -0.52
N ASN A 120 -5.93 21.95 -1.59
CA ASN A 120 -7.28 22.46 -1.82
C ASN A 120 -8.29 21.32 -2.05
N ILE A 121 -7.93 20.34 -2.88
CA ILE A 121 -8.77 19.15 -3.14
C ILE A 121 -9.06 18.39 -1.85
N LEU A 122 -8.06 18.15 -1.00
CA LEU A 122 -8.24 17.45 0.28
C LEU A 122 -9.20 18.21 1.20
N LYS A 123 -9.08 19.54 1.27
CA LYS A 123 -9.95 20.39 2.08
C LYS A 123 -11.38 20.48 1.54
N GLU A 124 -11.56 20.74 0.26
CA GLU A 124 -12.88 20.87 -0.38
C GLU A 124 -13.68 19.57 -0.29
N ARG A 125 -13.01 18.42 -0.48
CA ARG A 125 -13.65 17.10 -0.39
C ARG A 125 -13.72 16.56 1.04
N LYS A 126 -13.31 17.36 2.04
CA LYS A 126 -13.33 17.02 3.47
C LYS A 126 -12.71 15.68 3.76
N VAL A 127 -11.50 15.46 3.24
CA VAL A 127 -10.77 14.20 3.42
C VAL A 127 -10.34 14.06 4.87
N ASP A 128 -10.66 12.92 5.48
CA ASP A 128 -10.23 12.55 6.83
C ASP A 128 -8.89 11.82 6.80
N VAL A 129 -8.72 10.89 5.86
CA VAL A 129 -7.55 9.99 5.78
C VAL A 129 -7.02 9.93 4.36
N VAL A 130 -5.71 10.07 4.22
CA VAL A 130 -4.99 9.87 2.96
C VAL A 130 -4.19 8.58 3.01
N ILE A 131 -4.38 7.70 2.02
CA ILE A 131 -3.67 6.41 1.89
C ILE A 131 -2.62 6.53 0.79
N ASN A 132 -1.38 6.16 1.11
CA ASN A 132 -0.25 6.18 0.18
C ASN A 132 0.05 4.78 -0.38
N TYR A 133 -0.15 4.62 -1.68
CA TYR A 133 0.15 3.43 -2.48
C TYR A 133 1.16 3.72 -3.61
N LEU A 134 2.02 4.72 -3.45
CA LEU A 134 3.09 5.00 -4.40
C LEU A 134 4.02 3.78 -4.57
N PRO A 135 4.72 3.66 -5.70
CA PRO A 135 5.70 2.60 -5.90
C PRO A 135 6.82 2.63 -4.86
N VAL A 136 7.34 1.44 -4.51
CA VAL A 136 8.49 1.30 -3.60
C VAL A 136 9.66 2.18 -4.06
N GLY A 137 10.31 2.87 -3.13
CA GLY A 137 11.42 3.79 -3.40
C GLY A 137 11.02 5.21 -3.79
N SER A 138 9.73 5.57 -3.69
CA SER A 138 9.21 6.93 -3.93
C SER A 138 9.43 7.82 -2.71
N GLU A 139 10.70 8.03 -2.32
CA GLU A 139 11.07 8.75 -1.10
C GLU A 139 10.66 10.24 -1.16
N GLN A 140 11.04 10.92 -2.23
CA GLN A 140 10.77 12.35 -2.38
C GLN A 140 9.30 12.61 -2.63
N ALA A 141 8.66 11.80 -3.47
CA ALA A 141 7.24 11.92 -3.74
C ALA A 141 6.42 11.73 -2.45
N THR A 142 6.73 10.70 -1.65
CA THR A 142 6.03 10.46 -0.38
C THR A 142 6.19 11.62 0.59
N LYS A 143 7.40 12.11 0.80
CA LYS A 143 7.66 13.26 1.70
C LYS A 143 6.95 14.51 1.24
N TRP A 144 6.92 14.75 -0.08
CA TRP A 144 6.18 15.88 -0.65
C TRP A 144 4.66 15.75 -0.37
N TYR A 145 4.08 14.56 -0.57
CA TYR A 145 2.66 14.35 -0.25
C TYR A 145 2.37 14.50 1.24
N VAL A 146 3.25 14.03 2.13
CA VAL A 146 3.11 14.23 3.58
C VAL A 146 3.01 15.71 3.95
N GLU A 147 3.77 16.59 3.29
CA GLU A 147 3.64 18.05 3.48
C GLU A 147 2.25 18.56 3.09
N GLN A 148 1.68 18.07 1.97
CA GLN A 148 0.33 18.44 1.55
C GLN A 148 -0.74 17.94 2.53
N VAL A 149 -0.58 16.70 3.01
CA VAL A 149 -1.48 16.07 3.98
C VAL A 149 -1.50 16.84 5.30
N LEU A 150 -0.33 17.20 5.82
CA LEU A 150 -0.20 18.02 7.02
C LEU A 150 -0.81 19.42 6.84
N ALA A 151 -0.61 20.06 5.68
CA ALA A 151 -1.21 21.37 5.38
C ALA A 151 -2.73 21.30 5.25
N ALA A 152 -3.27 20.16 4.83
CA ALA A 152 -4.72 19.90 4.79
C ALA A 152 -5.29 19.42 6.14
N LYS A 153 -4.44 19.06 7.11
CA LYS A 153 -4.80 18.45 8.41
C LYS A 153 -5.56 17.14 8.27
N CYS A 154 -5.10 16.26 7.37
CA CYS A 154 -5.64 14.91 7.22
C CYS A 154 -4.77 13.88 7.97
N ALA A 155 -5.37 12.77 8.39
CA ALA A 155 -4.65 11.58 8.82
C ALA A 155 -3.90 10.95 7.64
N PHE A 156 -2.83 10.21 7.91
CA PHE A 156 -2.02 9.58 6.87
C PHE A 156 -1.75 8.10 7.14
N VAL A 157 -2.02 7.26 6.15
CA VAL A 157 -1.70 5.82 6.18
C VAL A 157 -0.65 5.54 5.12
N ASN A 158 0.58 5.27 5.57
CA ASN A 158 1.69 4.98 4.69
C ASN A 158 1.86 3.48 4.46
N CYS A 159 1.41 3.01 3.30
CA CYS A 159 1.42 1.58 2.96
C CYS A 159 2.73 1.09 2.34
N ILE A 160 3.69 1.99 2.06
CA ILE A 160 4.95 1.66 1.40
C ILE A 160 6.14 1.77 2.36
N PRO A 161 7.27 1.12 2.07
CA PRO A 161 8.44 1.11 2.94
C PRO A 161 9.31 2.39 2.82
N VAL A 162 8.68 3.54 2.78
CA VAL A 162 9.32 4.85 2.99
C VAL A 162 9.05 5.25 4.43
N PHE A 163 10.09 5.54 5.23
CA PHE A 163 9.92 5.76 6.65
C PHE A 163 9.36 7.16 6.93
N ILE A 164 8.09 7.19 7.35
CA ILE A 164 7.37 8.37 7.81
C ILE A 164 6.92 8.17 9.26
N ALA A 165 6.10 7.15 9.53
CA ALA A 165 5.59 6.89 10.88
C ALA A 165 6.69 6.47 11.85
N LYS A 166 7.81 5.93 11.37
CA LYS A 166 8.97 5.53 12.16
C LYS A 166 9.89 6.70 12.52
N GLU A 167 9.87 7.80 11.75
CA GLU A 167 10.81 8.92 11.88
C GLU A 167 10.30 9.95 12.90
N ASP A 168 11.08 10.24 13.93
CA ASP A 168 10.75 11.21 15.00
C ASP A 168 10.37 12.59 14.45
N TYR A 169 11.04 13.02 13.37
CA TYR A 169 10.75 14.29 12.70
C TYR A 169 9.28 14.35 12.22
N TRP A 170 8.80 13.31 11.53
CA TRP A 170 7.43 13.27 11.03
C TRP A 170 6.43 13.03 12.17
N GLN A 171 6.72 12.15 13.12
CA GLN A 171 5.87 11.90 14.29
C GLN A 171 5.57 13.21 15.03
N LYS A 172 6.60 14.02 15.28
CA LYS A 172 6.44 15.31 15.93
C LYS A 172 5.50 16.24 15.15
N ARG A 173 5.67 16.34 13.85
CA ARG A 173 4.84 17.19 12.97
C ARG A 173 3.38 16.74 12.92
N PHE A 174 3.11 15.44 12.82
CA PHE A 174 1.74 14.90 12.90
C PHE A 174 1.11 15.17 14.26
N LYS A 175 1.87 15.01 15.34
CA LYS A 175 1.41 15.34 16.69
C LYS A 175 1.09 16.83 16.85
N GLU A 176 1.92 17.73 16.33
CA GLU A 176 1.69 19.18 16.34
C GLU A 176 0.46 19.55 15.48
N ALA A 177 0.24 18.89 14.36
CA ALA A 177 -0.94 19.08 13.51
C ALA A 177 -2.23 18.50 14.14
N GLY A 178 -2.11 17.64 15.16
CA GLY A 178 -3.25 16.98 15.81
C GLY A 178 -3.92 15.91 14.98
N VAL A 179 -3.19 15.27 14.05
CA VAL A 179 -3.70 14.22 13.17
C VAL A 179 -2.85 12.95 13.27
N PRO A 180 -3.45 11.75 13.17
CA PRO A 180 -2.71 10.50 13.27
C PRO A 180 -1.90 10.17 12.01
N VAL A 181 -0.80 9.44 12.20
CA VAL A 181 -0.04 8.76 11.15
C VAL A 181 0.09 7.28 11.48
N VAL A 182 -0.12 6.42 10.51
CA VAL A 182 0.01 4.97 10.61
C VAL A 182 0.90 4.47 9.47
N GLY A 183 1.81 3.58 9.75
CA GLY A 183 2.76 3.00 8.79
C GLY A 183 3.95 2.42 9.53
N ASP A 184 5.02 2.10 8.88
CA ASP A 184 5.23 2.13 7.44
C ASP A 184 5.18 0.70 6.91
N ASP A 185 5.00 0.55 5.58
CA ASP A 185 5.09 -0.76 4.92
C ASP A 185 4.02 -1.77 5.37
N ILE A 186 2.76 -1.52 5.02
CA ILE A 186 1.64 -2.42 5.35
C ILE A 186 1.89 -3.82 4.80
N LYS A 187 1.70 -4.82 5.66
CA LYS A 187 1.84 -6.23 5.30
C LYS A 187 0.53 -6.78 4.74
N SER A 188 0.63 -7.68 3.75
CA SER A 188 -0.52 -8.46 3.30
C SER A 188 -1.03 -9.39 4.40
N GLN A 189 -2.30 -9.84 4.31
CA GLN A 189 -2.89 -10.77 5.26
C GLN A 189 -2.08 -12.07 5.38
N VAL A 190 -1.75 -12.68 4.24
CA VAL A 190 -0.84 -13.81 4.12
C VAL A 190 0.12 -13.53 2.97
N GLY A 191 1.38 -13.39 3.27
CA GLY A 191 2.43 -13.14 2.28
C GLY A 191 3.76 -13.60 2.81
N ALA A 192 4.79 -13.52 1.97
CA ALA A 192 6.11 -14.04 2.30
C ALA A 192 6.65 -13.52 3.63
N THR A 193 6.46 -12.24 3.97
CA THR A 193 6.90 -11.68 5.25
C THR A 193 6.13 -12.27 6.43
N ILE A 194 4.81 -12.46 6.31
CA ILE A 194 4.00 -13.04 7.38
C ILE A 194 4.40 -14.50 7.61
N VAL A 195 4.51 -15.29 6.54
CA VAL A 195 4.96 -16.70 6.62
C VAL A 195 6.36 -16.79 7.26
N HIS A 196 7.30 -15.95 6.84
CA HIS A 196 8.66 -15.91 7.39
C HIS A 196 8.66 -15.59 8.89
N ARG A 197 7.86 -14.61 9.32
CA ARG A 197 7.69 -14.27 10.74
C ARG A 197 7.13 -15.45 11.55
N VAL A 198 6.10 -16.10 11.04
CA VAL A 198 5.49 -17.26 11.72
C VAL A 198 6.49 -18.41 11.84
N LEU A 199 7.26 -18.71 10.79
CA LEU A 199 8.30 -19.73 10.84
C LEU A 199 9.44 -19.35 11.81
N ALA A 200 9.91 -18.11 11.79
CA ALA A 200 10.93 -17.65 12.73
C ALA A 200 10.45 -17.79 14.20
N ARG A 201 9.20 -17.41 14.46
CA ARG A 201 8.58 -17.57 15.78
C ARG A 201 8.44 -19.05 16.17
N LEU A 202 8.02 -19.90 15.24
CA LEU A 202 7.92 -21.35 15.48
C LEU A 202 9.28 -21.94 15.89
N PHE A 203 10.37 -21.59 15.21
CA PHE A 203 11.71 -22.04 15.57
C PHE A 203 12.11 -21.56 16.97
N GLN A 204 11.84 -20.29 17.28
CA GLN A 204 12.07 -19.71 18.60
C GLN A 204 11.31 -20.50 19.69
N ASP A 205 10.01 -20.74 19.49
CA ASP A 205 9.14 -21.46 20.45
C ASP A 205 9.54 -22.93 20.61
N ARG A 206 10.23 -23.51 19.63
CA ARG A 206 10.74 -24.90 19.67
C ARG A 206 12.19 -25.00 20.15
N GLY A 207 12.81 -23.90 20.55
CA GLY A 207 14.20 -23.85 21.02
C GLY A 207 15.23 -24.13 19.93
N VAL A 208 14.87 -23.91 18.66
CA VAL A 208 15.78 -24.07 17.51
C VAL A 208 16.44 -22.75 17.21
N LYS A 209 17.77 -22.75 17.17
CA LYS A 209 18.56 -21.58 16.76
C LYS A 209 18.52 -21.40 15.25
N ILE A 210 18.28 -20.17 14.79
CA ILE A 210 18.39 -19.81 13.38
C ILE A 210 19.74 -19.15 13.16
N ASP A 211 20.62 -19.77 12.40
CA ASP A 211 21.90 -19.20 12.03
C ASP A 211 21.81 -18.36 10.76
N ASN A 212 21.08 -18.82 9.74
CA ASN A 212 20.86 -18.12 8.48
C ASN A 212 19.43 -18.35 7.99
N THR A 213 18.85 -17.36 7.30
CA THR A 213 17.56 -17.51 6.65
C THR A 213 17.50 -16.76 5.31
N TYR A 214 16.82 -17.38 4.34
CA TYR A 214 16.68 -16.85 2.98
C TYR A 214 15.22 -16.82 2.58
N GLN A 215 14.76 -15.66 2.10
CA GLN A 215 13.46 -15.47 1.49
C GLN A 215 13.65 -14.96 0.08
N LEU A 216 13.34 -15.76 -0.93
CA LEU A 216 13.40 -15.42 -2.33
C LEU A 216 11.98 -15.16 -2.84
N ASN A 217 11.77 -14.03 -3.50
CA ASN A 217 10.45 -13.63 -3.97
C ASN A 217 10.47 -13.50 -5.49
N PHE A 218 9.45 -14.07 -6.15
CA PHE A 218 9.22 -13.98 -7.57
C PHE A 218 7.83 -13.41 -7.82
N GLY A 219 7.67 -12.56 -8.82
CA GLY A 219 6.37 -12.00 -9.19
C GLY A 219 6.42 -11.25 -10.50
N GLY A 220 5.26 -11.06 -11.12
CA GLY A 220 5.12 -10.43 -12.42
C GLY A 220 4.36 -9.11 -12.41
N ASN A 221 4.03 -8.57 -11.25
CA ASN A 221 3.35 -7.28 -11.18
C ASN A 221 4.33 -6.10 -11.32
N THR A 222 3.77 -4.91 -11.45
CA THR A 222 4.53 -3.67 -11.61
C THR A 222 5.45 -3.36 -10.42
N ASP A 223 5.13 -3.82 -9.19
CA ASP A 223 6.01 -3.66 -8.03
C ASP A 223 7.29 -4.50 -8.19
N PHE A 224 7.19 -5.75 -8.67
CA PHE A 224 8.36 -6.58 -8.96
C PHE A 224 9.20 -6.00 -10.10
N PHE A 225 8.57 -5.43 -11.13
CA PHE A 225 9.28 -4.74 -12.20
C PHE A 225 10.03 -3.49 -11.69
N ASN A 226 9.39 -2.68 -10.85
CA ASN A 226 10.00 -1.54 -10.18
C ASN A 226 11.20 -1.96 -9.31
N MET A 227 11.10 -3.10 -8.63
CA MET A 227 12.15 -3.62 -7.74
C MET A 227 13.39 -4.15 -8.47
N LEU A 228 13.41 -4.24 -9.79
CA LEU A 228 14.64 -4.46 -10.55
C LEU A 228 15.63 -3.31 -10.37
N GLU A 229 15.17 -2.11 -10.03
CA GLU A 229 16.01 -0.99 -9.61
C GLU A 229 16.40 -1.18 -8.13
N ARG A 230 17.54 -1.81 -7.89
CA ARG A 230 17.96 -2.27 -6.55
C ARG A 230 18.14 -1.16 -5.53
N GLU A 231 18.48 0.05 -5.96
CA GLU A 231 18.63 1.21 -5.06
C GLU A 231 17.32 1.59 -4.39
N ARG A 232 16.18 1.36 -5.04
CA ARG A 232 14.84 1.61 -4.50
C ARG A 232 14.43 0.64 -3.39
N LEU A 233 15.19 -0.44 -3.17
CA LEU A 233 14.86 -1.50 -2.21
C LEU A 233 15.42 -1.33 -0.81
N LEU A 234 16.26 -0.34 -0.58
CA LEU A 234 16.99 -0.22 0.70
C LEU A 234 16.05 -0.20 1.90
N SER A 235 15.07 0.68 1.91
CA SER A 235 14.09 0.78 3.00
C SER A 235 13.23 -0.49 3.13
N LYS A 236 12.86 -1.11 2.00
CA LYS A 236 12.08 -2.37 1.99
C LYS A 236 12.88 -3.53 2.58
N LYS A 237 14.19 -3.63 2.28
CA LYS A 237 15.07 -4.64 2.87
C LYS A 237 15.15 -4.48 4.39
N ILE A 238 15.36 -3.25 4.87
CA ILE A 238 15.40 -2.94 6.31
C ILE A 238 14.08 -3.32 6.98
N SER A 239 12.94 -2.92 6.41
CA SER A 239 11.61 -3.23 6.96
C SER A 239 11.40 -4.74 7.11
N LYS A 240 11.69 -5.53 6.07
CA LYS A 240 11.51 -6.99 6.08
C LYS A 240 12.47 -7.69 7.03
N THR A 241 13.74 -7.28 7.08
CA THR A 241 14.74 -7.82 8.01
C THR A 241 14.32 -7.59 9.45
N ASN A 242 13.89 -6.36 9.78
CA ASN A 242 13.40 -6.03 11.11
C ASN A 242 12.14 -6.84 11.48
N ALA A 243 11.27 -7.12 10.52
CA ALA A 243 10.08 -7.95 10.74
C ALA A 243 10.43 -9.39 11.17
N VAL A 244 11.51 -9.97 10.66
CA VAL A 244 12.01 -11.29 11.09
C VAL A 244 12.68 -11.17 12.46
N LYS A 245 13.61 -10.23 12.64
CA LYS A 245 14.31 -10.00 13.91
C LYS A 245 13.35 -9.83 15.08
N SER A 246 12.22 -9.14 14.88
CA SER A 246 11.23 -8.88 15.92
C SER A 246 10.55 -10.15 16.48
N GLN A 247 10.73 -11.31 15.85
CA GLN A 247 10.19 -12.59 16.28
C GLN A 247 11.19 -13.45 17.08
N LEU A 248 12.45 -13.02 17.15
CA LEU A 248 13.54 -13.78 17.75
C LEU A 248 14.03 -13.08 19.03
N GLU A 249 14.23 -13.84 20.09
CA GLU A 249 14.88 -13.39 21.33
C GLU A 249 16.40 -13.40 21.19
N GLN A 250 16.92 -14.34 20.38
CA GLN A 250 18.35 -14.39 20.07
C GLN A 250 18.74 -13.31 19.05
N GLU A 251 19.89 -12.73 19.23
CA GLU A 251 20.47 -11.85 18.23
C GLU A 251 20.89 -12.64 16.99
N ILE A 252 20.44 -12.19 15.84
CA ILE A 252 20.87 -12.66 14.52
C ILE A 252 21.39 -11.46 13.72
N ASP A 253 22.55 -11.60 13.10
CA ASP A 253 23.08 -10.55 12.26
C ASP A 253 22.16 -10.29 11.06
N SER A 254 22.05 -9.03 10.67
CA SER A 254 21.24 -8.62 9.50
C SER A 254 21.75 -9.26 8.20
N ASP A 255 23.05 -9.55 8.10
CA ASP A 255 23.65 -10.19 6.94
C ASP A 255 23.31 -11.68 6.83
N ASN A 256 22.88 -12.29 7.94
CA ASN A 256 22.38 -13.66 7.98
C ASN A 256 20.88 -13.77 7.66
N ILE A 257 20.22 -12.64 7.41
CA ILE A 257 18.81 -12.58 6.96
C ILE A 257 18.78 -12.06 5.52
N HIS A 258 18.71 -12.96 4.56
CA HIS A 258 18.59 -12.58 3.16
C HIS A 258 17.12 -12.52 2.73
N ILE A 259 16.64 -11.33 2.37
CA ILE A 259 15.28 -11.11 1.85
C ILE A 259 15.39 -10.22 0.61
N GLY A 260 14.89 -10.70 -0.50
CA GLY A 260 14.91 -9.90 -1.72
C GLY A 260 13.96 -10.40 -2.79
N PRO A 261 13.61 -9.52 -3.75
CA PRO A 261 13.11 -9.96 -5.03
C PRO A 261 14.24 -10.71 -5.71
N SER A 262 13.94 -11.89 -6.21
CA SER A 262 14.91 -12.70 -6.97
C SER A 262 14.81 -12.39 -8.44
N ASP A 263 13.57 -12.25 -8.97
CA ASP A 263 13.35 -11.95 -10.37
C ASP A 263 11.94 -11.36 -10.61
N HIS A 264 11.77 -10.77 -11.81
CA HIS A 264 10.49 -10.37 -12.37
C HIS A 264 10.07 -11.40 -13.43
N VAL A 265 8.97 -12.07 -13.18
CA VAL A 265 8.42 -13.13 -14.05
C VAL A 265 7.03 -12.66 -14.53
N PRO A 266 6.89 -12.11 -15.76
CA PRO A 266 5.68 -11.38 -16.19
C PRO A 266 4.38 -12.16 -16.11
N TRP A 267 4.42 -13.50 -16.25
CA TRP A 267 3.24 -14.37 -16.16
C TRP A 267 2.89 -14.82 -14.75
N LEU A 268 3.73 -14.50 -13.75
CA LEU A 268 3.52 -14.91 -12.37
C LEU A 268 2.97 -13.75 -11.55
N SER A 269 1.72 -13.77 -11.18
CA SER A 269 1.11 -12.78 -10.30
C SER A 269 1.05 -13.28 -8.86
N LEU A 270 1.88 -12.70 -7.96
CA LEU A 270 1.78 -12.93 -6.52
C LEU A 270 0.62 -12.17 -5.86
N ILE A 271 0.09 -11.16 -6.52
CA ILE A 271 -1.10 -10.44 -6.08
C ILE A 271 -2.27 -11.39 -5.82
N HIS A 272 -2.33 -12.49 -6.56
CA HIS A 272 -3.36 -13.52 -6.36
C HIS A 272 -3.28 -14.23 -5.00
N ILE A 273 -2.17 -14.15 -4.28
CA ILE A 273 -1.94 -14.89 -3.04
C ILE A 273 -1.90 -13.94 -1.82
N SER A 274 -1.56 -12.68 -2.00
CA SER A 274 -1.12 -11.79 -0.92
C SER A 274 -1.91 -10.50 -0.72
N GLU A 275 -2.99 -10.27 -1.45
CA GLU A 275 -3.80 -9.06 -1.29
C GLU A 275 -4.72 -9.15 -0.07
N PRO A 276 -4.76 -8.12 0.79
CA PRO A 276 -5.53 -8.16 2.03
C PRO A 276 -7.06 -8.21 1.85
N THR A 277 -7.55 -7.97 0.66
CA THR A 277 -8.98 -7.89 0.35
C THR A 277 -9.51 -9.10 -0.43
N ARG A 278 -8.73 -10.18 -0.60
CA ARG A 278 -9.14 -11.33 -1.38
C ARG A 278 -9.76 -12.44 -0.55
N PRO A 279 -10.95 -12.95 -0.93
CA PRO A 279 -11.34 -14.28 -0.49
C PRO A 279 -10.36 -15.30 -1.08
N LEU A 280 -9.70 -16.06 -0.21
CA LEU A 280 -8.90 -17.22 -0.60
C LEU A 280 -9.87 -18.28 -1.14
N TYR A 281 -10.03 -18.35 -2.45
CA TYR A 281 -10.46 -19.60 -3.06
C TYR A 281 -9.23 -20.49 -3.14
N ILE A 282 -9.06 -21.33 -2.15
CA ILE A 282 -8.21 -22.52 -2.26
C ILE A 282 -9.09 -23.53 -3.01
N SER A 283 -8.84 -23.70 -4.30
CA SER A 283 -9.36 -24.84 -5.06
C SER A 283 -8.50 -26.06 -4.79
#